data_573c674529068d195b4669e512f5376a
#
_entry.id   573c674529068d195b4669e512f5376a
#
_cell.length_a   1.000
_cell.length_b   1.000
_cell.length_c   1.000
_cell.angle_alpha   90.00
_cell.angle_beta   90.00
_cell.angle_gamma   90.00
#
_symmetry.space_group_name_H-M   'P 1'
#
loop_
_entity.id
_entity.type
_entity.pdbx_description
1 polymer ?
#
loop_
_entity_poly.entity_id
_entity_poly.type
_entity_poly.pdbx_seq_one_letter_code
_entity_poly.pdbx_strand_id
1 'polypeptide(L)'
;MKGMTEHRRRKRKRARHGHGRKNQRLFLLLICMFAGILIAGMVAGTVYVVHKWMAEPETVQSSIGTSAAQTQIGTDITDSAHLPVNDMLTGVVSSGEAVADALARQPDKIALTQDNSADFLKIESCEISAKTGKVDISVTAPGIAISDDKYYYLFNEATYADGLTDEQESIASIYKDSEVSFSVDLNNKKADSRLYDKFVVAVKKDGVFLPISHARYITNPEAVATYQYSGMKQDSIKGLLVDPTKVAGSELDDLGVNYATYNIPLARILGGTSSAAYPTITYSYDGVTYHFNGAIIHEYDYLFETLNAKGIDIAAIILDNASTSAYPEITYPTARSGSTAPYYMFNASDEAGVKALSAIASFLAGRYSGDGHGKVSMWIIGNEVNARKEWNYMAATDIETYTAAYTRAFRVFYNAIKSVNGGAKIYMPLDQQWDRNWSKNPDYDGRDMIDLFASSLRKYGDIDWNLSHHPYSYPNGNAAFWNASALVTQSADTSMITMDNISVLTDYMAQDSMLKTDGKMRSIILSEMGYSSSSGQELQAAAFAYAYKKMVANGHIDAMMLSRQTDAADEIAQFGLALGLDTVGGSHKYIYNVYKYIDTDQSDTYTAFAKAIVGKNF
;
A
#
# COMPACT_ATOMS: atom_id res chain seq x y z
N MET A 1 -66.73 29.82 6.75
CA MET A 1 -65.51 30.24 6.03
C MET A 1 -64.19 29.66 6.59
N LYS A 2 -64.14 28.80 7.61
CA LYS A 2 -62.91 28.19 8.14
C LYS A 2 -62.50 26.85 7.49
N GLY A 3 -63.38 26.20 6.74
CA GLY A 3 -63.11 24.87 6.13
C GLY A 3 -62.39 24.88 4.77
N MET A 4 -62.41 25.99 4.05
CA MET A 4 -61.85 26.07 2.69
C MET A 4 -60.34 26.38 2.61
N THR A 5 -59.74 26.94 3.67
CA THR A 5 -58.35 27.32 3.71
C THR A 5 -57.41 26.18 4.06
N GLU A 6 -57.91 25.17 4.79
CA GLU A 6 -57.06 24.01 5.21
C GLU A 6 -56.90 22.99 4.11
N HIS A 7 -57.88 22.85 3.24
CA HIS A 7 -57.81 21.89 2.10
C HIS A 7 -56.83 22.37 1.00
N ARG A 8 -56.70 23.71 0.81
CA ARG A 8 -55.72 24.28 -0.12
C ARG A 8 -54.28 24.18 0.41
N ARG A 9 -54.08 24.26 1.74
CA ARG A 9 -52.74 24.06 2.33
C ARG A 9 -52.26 22.61 2.26
N ARG A 10 -53.13 21.62 2.42
CA ARG A 10 -52.77 20.19 2.29
C ARG A 10 -52.47 19.78 0.84
N LYS A 11 -53.15 20.33 -0.16
CA LYS A 11 -52.84 20.08 -1.59
C LYS A 11 -51.47 20.73 -1.99
N ARG A 12 -51.10 21.90 -1.47
CA ARG A 12 -49.79 22.53 -1.75
C ARG A 12 -48.62 21.77 -1.07
N LYS A 13 -48.80 21.19 0.12
CA LYS A 13 -47.79 20.35 0.75
C LYS A 13 -47.58 19.01 0.03
N ARG A 14 -48.65 18.37 -0.49
CA ARG A 14 -48.53 17.14 -1.28
C ARG A 14 -47.85 17.35 -2.64
N ALA A 15 -48.09 18.49 -3.29
CA ALA A 15 -47.45 18.83 -4.57
C ALA A 15 -45.92 19.09 -4.41
N ARG A 16 -45.49 19.71 -3.29
CA ARG A 16 -44.06 19.93 -3.03
C ARG A 16 -43.26 18.65 -2.70
N HIS A 17 -43.88 17.65 -2.04
CA HIS A 17 -43.27 16.35 -1.77
C HIS A 17 -43.20 15.42 -3.01
N GLY A 18 -44.08 15.59 -3.97
CA GLY A 18 -44.09 14.80 -5.22
C GLY A 18 -42.98 15.25 -6.21
N HIS A 19 -42.62 16.52 -6.23
CA HIS A 19 -41.58 17.03 -7.13
C HIS A 19 -40.17 16.68 -6.63
N GLY A 20 -39.90 16.68 -5.33
CA GLY A 20 -38.62 16.27 -4.78
C GLY A 20 -38.28 14.80 -5.03
N ARG A 21 -39.26 13.90 -4.93
CA ARG A 21 -39.06 12.45 -5.20
C ARG A 21 -38.88 12.13 -6.69
N LYS A 22 -39.51 12.87 -7.59
CA LYS A 22 -39.31 12.68 -9.04
C LYS A 22 -37.92 13.15 -9.47
N ASN A 23 -37.45 14.25 -8.94
CA ASN A 23 -36.11 14.77 -9.24
C ASN A 23 -35.00 13.87 -8.63
N GLN A 24 -35.21 13.31 -7.44
CA GLN A 24 -34.27 12.33 -6.87
C GLN A 24 -34.21 11.00 -7.67
N ARG A 25 -35.36 10.51 -8.18
CA ARG A 25 -35.35 9.31 -9.03
C ARG A 25 -34.76 9.57 -10.41
N LEU A 26 -34.97 10.75 -10.98
CA LEU A 26 -34.35 11.16 -12.23
C LEU A 26 -32.83 11.34 -12.07
N PHE A 27 -32.39 11.90 -10.93
CA PHE A 27 -31.00 12.07 -10.59
C PHE A 27 -30.29 10.71 -10.37
N LEU A 28 -30.92 9.75 -9.67
CA LEU A 28 -30.41 8.39 -9.51
C LEU A 28 -30.36 7.60 -10.84
N LEU A 29 -31.37 7.76 -11.71
CA LEU A 29 -31.37 7.14 -13.05
C LEU A 29 -30.27 7.74 -13.95
N LEU A 30 -29.99 9.03 -13.85
CA LEU A 30 -28.88 9.67 -14.55
C LEU A 30 -27.53 9.15 -14.04
N ILE A 31 -27.35 9.00 -12.73
CA ILE A 31 -26.13 8.41 -12.15
C ILE A 31 -25.90 6.98 -12.63
N CYS A 32 -26.95 6.14 -12.66
CA CYS A 32 -26.85 4.76 -13.16
C CYS A 32 -26.57 4.68 -14.68
N MET A 33 -27.11 5.62 -15.48
CA MET A 33 -26.79 5.70 -16.90
C MET A 33 -25.36 6.18 -17.15
N PHE A 34 -24.86 7.15 -16.37
CA PHE A 34 -23.48 7.65 -16.50
C PHE A 34 -22.45 6.63 -16.01
N ALA A 35 -22.72 5.85 -14.97
CA ALA A 35 -21.86 4.74 -14.55
C ALA A 35 -21.73 3.66 -15.66
N GLY A 36 -22.82 3.37 -16.35
CA GLY A 36 -22.83 2.47 -17.52
C GLY A 36 -22.04 3.04 -18.71
N ILE A 37 -22.07 4.35 -18.94
CA ILE A 37 -21.35 5.04 -20.01
C ILE A 37 -19.85 5.15 -19.68
N LEU A 38 -19.48 5.34 -18.40
CA LEU A 38 -18.08 5.32 -17.95
C LEU A 38 -17.40 3.98 -18.20
N ILE A 39 -18.10 2.88 -17.92
CA ILE A 39 -17.63 1.51 -18.21
C ILE A 39 -17.52 1.31 -19.73
N ALA A 40 -18.50 1.78 -20.51
CA ALA A 40 -18.50 1.69 -21.97
C ALA A 40 -17.45 2.62 -22.61
N GLY A 41 -17.19 3.81 -22.07
CA GLY A 41 -16.19 4.76 -22.55
C GLY A 41 -14.77 4.30 -22.30
N MET A 42 -14.49 3.71 -21.13
CA MET A 42 -13.18 3.09 -20.84
C MET A 42 -12.92 1.88 -21.75
N VAL A 43 -13.93 1.06 -22.01
CA VAL A 43 -13.82 -0.08 -22.94
C VAL A 43 -13.65 0.40 -24.39
N ALA A 44 -14.39 1.42 -24.82
CA ALA A 44 -14.29 1.96 -26.19
C ALA A 44 -12.99 2.71 -26.45
N GLY A 45 -12.48 3.45 -25.47
CA GLY A 45 -11.17 4.13 -25.55
C GLY A 45 -10.03 3.11 -25.67
N THR A 46 -10.08 2.05 -24.90
CA THR A 46 -9.08 0.98 -24.94
C THR A 46 -9.12 0.21 -26.26
N VAL A 47 -10.31 -0.09 -26.77
CA VAL A 47 -10.49 -0.77 -28.07
C VAL A 47 -10.02 0.12 -29.24
N TYR A 48 -10.23 1.43 -29.18
CA TYR A 48 -9.77 2.37 -30.20
C TYR A 48 -8.24 2.47 -30.26
N VAL A 49 -7.58 2.53 -29.10
CA VAL A 49 -6.12 2.56 -28.99
C VAL A 49 -5.51 1.25 -29.50
N VAL A 50 -6.08 0.10 -29.12
CA VAL A 50 -5.62 -1.21 -29.58
C VAL A 50 -5.82 -1.37 -31.10
N HIS A 51 -6.95 -0.90 -31.66
CA HIS A 51 -7.18 -0.98 -33.13
C HIS A 51 -6.25 -0.09 -33.92
N LYS A 52 -5.89 1.08 -33.42
CA LYS A 52 -4.96 1.98 -34.09
C LYS A 52 -3.51 1.45 -34.05
N TRP A 53 -3.20 0.66 -33.03
CA TRP A 53 -1.87 0.06 -32.82
C TRP A 53 -1.62 -1.22 -33.62
N MET A 54 -2.68 -1.97 -33.93
CA MET A 54 -2.58 -3.22 -34.71
C MET A 54 -2.49 -2.98 -36.26
N ALA A 55 -2.51 -1.74 -36.73
CA ALA A 55 -2.66 -1.43 -38.13
C ALA A 55 -1.33 -1.26 -38.90
N GLU A 56 -0.16 -1.23 -38.25
CA GLU A 56 1.12 -1.15 -38.98
C GLU A 56 2.22 -2.03 -38.34
N PRO A 57 2.66 -3.13 -38.98
CA PRO A 57 3.88 -3.82 -38.60
C PRO A 57 5.04 -3.36 -39.49
N GLU A 58 5.96 -2.55 -39.00
CA GLU A 58 7.29 -2.42 -39.59
C GLU A 58 8.22 -3.52 -39.12
N THR A 59 8.76 -4.28 -40.06
CA THR A 59 9.73 -5.35 -39.86
C THR A 59 11.11 -4.78 -39.58
N VAL A 60 11.65 -5.01 -38.40
CA VAL A 60 13.08 -4.83 -38.12
C VAL A 60 13.73 -6.20 -37.98
N GLN A 61 14.57 -6.54 -38.92
CA GLN A 61 15.48 -7.69 -38.84
C GLN A 61 16.60 -7.38 -37.84
N SER A 62 16.71 -8.15 -36.78
CA SER A 62 17.90 -8.17 -35.92
C SER A 62 18.69 -9.46 -36.14
N SER A 63 19.93 -9.28 -36.51
CA SER A 63 20.94 -10.35 -36.63
C SER A 63 21.42 -10.78 -35.24
N ILE A 64 21.24 -12.07 -34.95
CA ILE A 64 21.74 -12.71 -33.75
C ILE A 64 23.16 -13.22 -33.99
N GLY A 65 24.11 -12.67 -33.24
CA GLY A 65 25.46 -13.22 -33.11
C GLY A 65 25.58 -14.10 -31.87
N THR A 66 25.71 -15.40 -32.09
CA THR A 66 26.02 -16.39 -31.07
C THR A 66 27.50 -16.36 -30.70
N SER A 67 27.84 -16.21 -29.42
CA SER A 67 29.16 -16.56 -28.90
C SER A 67 28.98 -17.43 -27.65
N ALA A 68 29.33 -18.69 -27.81
CA ALA A 68 29.44 -19.65 -26.72
C ALA A 68 30.87 -19.59 -26.13
N ALA A 69 30.98 -19.44 -24.83
CA ALA A 69 32.23 -19.70 -24.11
C ALA A 69 31.95 -20.72 -23.02
N GLN A 70 32.44 -21.92 -23.25
CA GLN A 70 32.62 -22.97 -22.25
C GLN A 70 33.79 -22.62 -21.36
N THR A 71 33.66 -22.76 -20.06
CA THR A 71 34.82 -22.90 -19.15
C THR A 71 34.62 -24.13 -18.29
N GLN A 72 35.66 -24.98 -18.33
CA GLN A 72 35.77 -26.29 -17.72
C GLN A 72 35.92 -26.21 -16.20
N ILE A 73 35.36 -27.24 -15.57
CA ILE A 73 35.56 -27.64 -14.17
C ILE A 73 36.91 -28.30 -14.04
N GLY A 74 37.73 -27.85 -13.12
CA GLY A 74 38.91 -28.54 -12.65
C GLY A 74 38.71 -29.04 -11.23
N THR A 75 38.71 -30.34 -11.09
CA THR A 75 38.79 -31.08 -9.83
C THR A 75 40.23 -31.16 -9.42
N ASP A 76 40.55 -30.87 -8.15
CA ASP A 76 41.66 -31.50 -7.46
C ASP A 76 41.35 -31.69 -5.98
N ILE A 77 41.47 -32.98 -5.59
CA ILE A 77 41.41 -33.53 -4.24
C ILE A 77 42.83 -33.83 -3.81
N THR A 78 43.10 -33.69 -2.56
CA THR A 78 44.13 -34.17 -1.63
C THR A 78 44.72 -33.03 -0.84
N ASP A 79 44.84 -33.05 0.47
CA ASP A 79 45.47 -34.07 1.31
C ASP A 79 45.13 -33.88 2.79
N SER A 80 45.05 -34.97 3.49
CA SER A 80 44.92 -35.12 4.92
C SER A 80 46.23 -34.77 5.67
N ALA A 81 46.14 -34.15 6.83
CA ALA A 81 47.13 -34.36 7.89
C ALA A 81 46.61 -33.99 9.29
N HIS A 82 46.41 -34.99 10.10
CA HIS A 82 46.80 -35.18 11.51
C HIS A 82 46.54 -34.12 12.57
N LEU A 83 45.64 -34.49 13.48
CA LEU A 83 45.61 -34.04 14.90
C LEU A 83 46.84 -34.50 15.68
N PRO A 84 47.24 -33.79 16.72
CA PRO A 84 47.76 -34.45 17.92
C PRO A 84 46.75 -34.30 19.08
N VAL A 85 46.46 -35.46 19.66
CA VAL A 85 45.92 -35.67 20.99
C VAL A 85 47.06 -35.54 21.98
N ASN A 86 46.86 -34.82 23.02
CA ASN A 86 47.28 -34.90 24.40
C ASN A 86 47.64 -33.53 24.98
N ASP A 87 46.86 -33.05 25.93
CA ASP A 87 47.32 -33.07 27.31
C ASP A 87 46.13 -33.00 28.26
N MET A 88 46.04 -34.03 29.04
CA MET A 88 45.09 -34.20 30.13
C MET A 88 45.64 -33.62 31.45
N LEU A 89 44.75 -33.03 32.20
CA LEU A 89 44.76 -32.93 33.66
C LEU A 89 45.82 -32.04 34.33
N THR A 90 45.37 -30.87 34.75
CA THR A 90 45.51 -30.42 36.16
C THR A 90 44.63 -29.20 36.40
N GLY A 91 43.73 -29.27 37.35
CA GLY A 91 42.91 -28.11 37.79
C GLY A 91 41.56 -28.49 38.41
N VAL A 92 41.58 -29.42 39.29
CA VAL A 92 40.50 -29.57 40.28
C VAL A 92 40.81 -28.55 41.39
N VAL A 93 40.02 -27.53 41.52
CA VAL A 93 39.51 -26.87 42.75
C VAL A 93 38.75 -25.59 42.37
N SER A 94 37.46 -25.65 42.41
CA SER A 94 36.50 -24.72 42.92
C SER A 94 35.07 -25.05 42.44
N SER A 95 34.62 -26.25 42.78
CA SER A 95 33.29 -26.73 42.41
C SER A 95 32.17 -26.22 43.34
N GLY A 96 32.49 -25.39 44.31
CA GLY A 96 31.50 -24.83 45.26
C GLY A 96 30.87 -23.51 44.78
N GLU A 97 31.66 -22.60 44.25
CA GLU A 97 31.16 -21.29 43.81
C GLU A 97 30.46 -21.34 42.45
N ALA A 98 30.93 -22.15 41.52
CA ALA A 98 30.29 -22.32 40.21
C ALA A 98 28.93 -23.06 40.32
N VAL A 99 28.78 -23.99 41.28
CA VAL A 99 27.49 -24.67 41.53
C VAL A 99 26.55 -23.74 42.30
N ALA A 100 27.05 -22.93 43.23
CA ALA A 100 26.25 -21.92 43.92
C ALA A 100 25.78 -20.81 42.98
N ASP A 101 26.62 -20.36 42.04
CA ASP A 101 26.29 -19.37 41.04
C ASP A 101 25.30 -19.91 39.97
N ALA A 102 25.41 -21.21 39.62
CA ALA A 102 24.47 -21.89 38.74
C ALA A 102 23.11 -22.16 39.41
N LEU A 103 23.10 -22.44 40.73
CA LEU A 103 21.88 -22.57 41.53
C LEU A 103 21.21 -21.21 41.83
N ALA A 104 21.99 -20.11 41.89
CA ALA A 104 21.47 -18.75 42.09
C ALA A 104 20.85 -18.17 40.79
N ARG A 105 20.98 -18.84 39.66
CA ARG A 105 20.43 -18.41 38.33
C ARG A 105 19.22 -19.21 37.88
N GLN A 106 18.59 -20.01 38.72
CA GLN A 106 17.32 -20.61 38.32
C GLN A 106 16.23 -19.53 38.30
N PRO A 107 15.57 -19.29 37.16
CA PRO A 107 14.49 -18.32 37.10
C PRO A 107 13.37 -18.66 38.06
N ASP A 108 12.77 -17.66 38.69
CA ASP A 108 11.62 -17.83 39.58
C ASP A 108 10.45 -18.52 38.86
N LYS A 109 9.76 -19.41 39.58
CA LYS A 109 8.54 -20.04 39.08
C LYS A 109 7.35 -19.16 39.38
N ILE A 110 6.62 -18.75 38.35
CA ILE A 110 5.52 -17.80 38.44
C ILE A 110 4.21 -18.50 38.06
N ALA A 111 3.19 -18.32 38.90
CA ALA A 111 1.85 -18.79 38.60
C ALA A 111 1.16 -17.89 37.56
N LEU A 112 0.53 -18.52 36.58
CA LEU A 112 -0.28 -17.83 35.60
C LEU A 112 -1.65 -17.50 36.21
N THR A 113 -2.06 -16.25 36.08
CA THR A 113 -3.38 -15.73 36.43
C THR A 113 -4.08 -15.24 35.16
N GLN A 114 -5.39 -15.00 35.25
CA GLN A 114 -6.13 -14.45 34.13
C GLN A 114 -5.58 -13.08 33.70
N ASP A 115 -5.08 -12.29 34.65
CA ASP A 115 -4.59 -10.92 34.37
C ASP A 115 -3.18 -10.89 33.78
N ASN A 116 -2.34 -11.95 33.96
CA ASN A 116 -0.95 -11.95 33.49
C ASN A 116 -0.67 -12.97 32.37
N SER A 117 -1.60 -13.83 32.01
CA SER A 117 -1.33 -14.93 31.09
C SER A 117 -0.95 -14.45 29.69
N ALA A 118 -1.69 -13.51 29.12
CA ALA A 118 -1.46 -13.04 27.75
C ALA A 118 -0.15 -12.23 27.57
N ASP A 119 0.32 -11.61 28.64
CA ASP A 119 1.53 -10.75 28.66
C ASP A 119 2.71 -11.42 29.37
N PHE A 120 2.60 -12.70 29.68
CA PHE A 120 3.64 -13.38 30.45
C PHE A 120 4.94 -13.53 29.69
N LEU A 121 4.86 -13.89 28.41
CA LEU A 121 6.00 -13.93 27.50
C LEU A 121 5.96 -12.77 26.53
N LYS A 122 7.12 -12.17 26.31
CA LYS A 122 7.32 -11.18 25.25
C LYS A 122 8.09 -11.80 24.10
N ILE A 123 7.50 -11.82 22.90
CA ILE A 123 8.23 -12.13 21.68
C ILE A 123 9.01 -10.87 21.29
N GLU A 124 10.32 -10.89 21.50
CA GLU A 124 11.20 -9.74 21.22
C GLU A 124 11.43 -9.57 19.72
N SER A 125 11.67 -10.69 19.01
CA SER A 125 11.84 -10.70 17.55
C SER A 125 11.12 -11.89 16.93
N CYS A 126 10.68 -11.71 15.68
CA CYS A 126 10.15 -12.75 14.82
C CYS A 126 10.66 -12.43 13.39
N GLU A 127 11.77 -13.08 13.00
CA GLU A 127 12.52 -12.69 11.83
C GLU A 127 12.96 -13.89 11.00
N ILE A 128 13.04 -13.71 9.70
CA ILE A 128 13.59 -14.71 8.79
C ILE A 128 15.12 -14.60 8.82
N SER A 129 15.79 -15.69 9.10
CA SER A 129 17.24 -15.80 8.95
C SER A 129 17.61 -15.92 7.47
N ALA A 130 18.26 -14.92 6.92
CA ALA A 130 18.74 -14.96 5.52
C ALA A 130 19.70 -16.13 5.25
N LYS A 131 20.37 -16.63 6.30
CA LYS A 131 21.33 -17.75 6.20
C LYS A 131 20.63 -19.11 6.08
N THR A 132 19.55 -19.33 6.83
CA THR A 132 18.89 -20.64 6.94
C THR A 132 17.57 -20.72 6.21
N GLY A 133 16.93 -19.57 5.90
CA GLY A 133 15.56 -19.48 5.40
C GLY A 133 14.50 -19.88 6.42
N LYS A 134 14.87 -19.98 7.71
CA LYS A 134 13.96 -20.29 8.81
C LYS A 134 13.46 -19.01 9.49
N VAL A 135 12.35 -19.14 10.19
CA VAL A 135 11.85 -18.09 11.08
C VAL A 135 12.45 -18.30 12.46
N ASP A 136 13.24 -17.35 12.92
CA ASP A 136 13.83 -17.33 14.25
C ASP A 136 13.01 -16.40 15.15
N ILE A 137 12.58 -16.89 16.32
CA ILE A 137 11.67 -16.20 17.23
C ILE A 137 12.32 -16.17 18.61
N SER A 138 12.73 -15.00 19.06
CA SER A 138 13.32 -14.78 20.39
C SER A 138 12.26 -14.35 21.38
N VAL A 139 12.27 -14.95 22.56
CA VAL A 139 11.24 -14.79 23.58
C VAL A 139 11.89 -14.56 24.94
N THR A 140 11.37 -13.61 25.70
CA THR A 140 11.77 -13.35 27.09
C THR A 140 10.59 -13.52 28.06
N ALA A 141 10.90 -13.92 29.29
CA ALA A 141 9.93 -14.11 30.37
C ALA A 141 10.46 -13.52 31.68
N PRO A 142 9.59 -13.04 32.58
CA PRO A 142 10.01 -12.61 33.93
C PRO A 142 10.45 -13.77 34.82
N GLY A 143 10.19 -15.00 34.38
CA GLY A 143 10.50 -16.24 35.10
C GLY A 143 9.90 -17.45 34.38
N ILE A 144 9.80 -18.61 35.03
CA ILE A 144 9.24 -19.83 34.47
C ILE A 144 7.75 -19.94 34.79
N ALA A 145 6.90 -20.00 33.76
CA ALA A 145 5.47 -20.21 33.93
C ALA A 145 5.18 -21.59 34.54
N ILE A 146 4.38 -21.62 35.59
CA ILE A 146 3.89 -22.87 36.20
C ILE A 146 2.77 -23.43 35.32
N SER A 147 2.97 -24.66 34.79
CA SER A 147 2.01 -25.36 33.96
C SER A 147 2.16 -26.88 34.13
N ASP A 148 1.45 -27.67 33.32
CA ASP A 148 1.40 -29.14 33.44
C ASP A 148 2.76 -29.81 33.21
N ASP A 149 3.62 -29.18 32.38
CA ASP A 149 4.91 -29.72 32.00
C ASP A 149 6.02 -28.64 31.96
N LYS A 150 7.17 -29.00 31.40
CA LYS A 150 8.37 -28.15 31.39
C LYS A 150 8.62 -27.50 30.04
N TYR A 151 7.59 -27.40 29.15
CA TYR A 151 7.78 -26.90 27.80
C TYR A 151 6.98 -25.63 27.54
N TYR A 152 7.56 -24.73 26.75
CA TYR A 152 6.84 -23.74 25.96
C TYR A 152 6.56 -24.32 24.57
N TYR A 153 5.40 -24.00 24.03
CA TYR A 153 4.91 -24.48 22.73
C TYR A 153 4.70 -23.31 21.80
N LEU A 154 5.26 -23.39 20.59
CA LEU A 154 5.08 -22.40 19.55
C LEU A 154 3.95 -22.83 18.61
N PHE A 155 3.06 -21.90 18.30
CA PHE A 155 2.00 -22.05 17.32
C PHE A 155 2.13 -20.99 16.25
N ASN A 156 1.62 -21.26 15.06
CA ASN A 156 1.38 -20.25 14.03
C ASN A 156 -0.13 -20.10 13.82
N GLU A 157 -0.62 -18.89 13.85
CA GLU A 157 -2.00 -18.52 13.56
C GLU A 157 -2.08 -17.90 12.17
N ALA A 158 -3.06 -18.31 11.37
CA ALA A 158 -3.35 -17.63 10.11
C ALA A 158 -3.67 -16.15 10.36
N THR A 159 -3.33 -15.26 9.43
CA THR A 159 -3.54 -13.80 9.59
C THR A 159 -5.01 -13.44 9.84
N TYR A 160 -5.96 -14.26 9.37
CA TYR A 160 -7.40 -14.08 9.57
C TYR A 160 -7.94 -14.72 10.86
N ALA A 161 -7.15 -15.53 11.58
CA ALA A 161 -7.57 -16.14 12.83
C ALA A 161 -7.45 -15.15 14.01
N ASP A 162 -8.35 -15.27 14.97
CA ASP A 162 -8.38 -14.43 16.17
C ASP A 162 -8.02 -15.22 17.45
N GLY A 163 -7.14 -16.24 17.32
CA GLY A 163 -6.64 -17.05 18.42
C GLY A 163 -6.42 -18.52 18.04
N LEU A 164 -5.89 -19.29 18.98
CA LEU A 164 -5.68 -20.74 18.82
C LEU A 164 -7.00 -21.49 18.90
N THR A 165 -7.12 -22.55 18.10
CA THR A 165 -8.24 -23.50 18.21
C THR A 165 -7.81 -24.74 19.02
N ASP A 166 -8.77 -25.45 19.63
CA ASP A 166 -8.51 -26.64 20.45
C ASP A 166 -7.87 -27.80 19.62
N GLU A 167 -8.07 -27.80 18.30
CA GLU A 167 -7.57 -28.83 17.39
C GLU A 167 -6.19 -28.48 16.80
N GLN A 168 -5.67 -27.28 17.06
CA GLN A 168 -4.43 -26.80 16.47
C GLN A 168 -3.21 -27.48 17.13
N GLU A 169 -2.29 -28.00 16.33
CA GLU A 169 -1.05 -28.58 16.80
C GLU A 169 0.06 -27.53 16.91
N SER A 170 0.91 -27.68 17.93
CA SER A 170 2.11 -26.85 18.05
C SER A 170 3.14 -27.22 16.98
N ILE A 171 3.80 -26.20 16.39
CA ILE A 171 4.82 -26.38 15.37
C ILE A 171 6.22 -26.59 15.93
N ALA A 172 6.44 -26.25 17.21
CA ALA A 172 7.68 -26.49 17.92
C ALA A 172 7.44 -26.47 19.44
N SER A 173 8.36 -27.07 20.20
CA SER A 173 8.41 -26.95 21.65
C SER A 173 9.84 -26.83 22.14
N ILE A 174 10.03 -26.14 23.29
CA ILE A 174 11.34 -25.94 23.90
C ILE A 174 11.22 -26.01 25.42
N TYR A 175 12.27 -26.44 26.10
CA TYR A 175 12.34 -26.39 27.56
C TYR A 175 12.20 -24.94 28.04
N LYS A 176 11.42 -24.74 29.11
CA LYS A 176 11.18 -23.44 29.71
C LYS A 176 12.46 -22.86 30.31
N ASP A 177 12.74 -21.62 29.91
CA ASP A 177 13.72 -20.74 30.52
C ASP A 177 13.18 -19.30 30.47
N SER A 178 13.85 -18.36 31.12
CA SER A 178 13.55 -16.93 31.04
C SER A 178 13.87 -16.32 29.67
N GLU A 179 14.78 -16.94 28.93
CA GLU A 179 15.12 -16.59 27.55
C GLU A 179 15.12 -17.86 26.69
N VAL A 180 14.31 -17.89 25.65
CA VAL A 180 14.25 -19.01 24.71
C VAL A 180 14.18 -18.51 23.28
N SER A 181 14.63 -19.37 22.35
CA SER A 181 14.55 -19.08 20.90
C SER A 181 14.02 -20.30 20.15
N PHE A 182 12.99 -20.08 19.35
CA PHE A 182 12.48 -21.07 18.41
C PHE A 182 13.05 -20.81 17.03
N SER A 183 13.27 -21.89 16.25
CA SER A 183 13.65 -21.81 14.84
C SER A 183 12.83 -22.82 14.05
N VAL A 184 11.95 -22.32 13.17
CA VAL A 184 11.00 -23.14 12.41
C VAL A 184 11.10 -22.86 10.92
N ASP A 185 10.72 -23.83 10.08
CA ASP A 185 10.76 -23.66 8.64
C ASP A 185 9.75 -22.62 8.18
N LEU A 186 10.18 -21.66 7.34
CA LEU A 186 9.30 -20.66 6.72
C LEU A 186 8.38 -21.28 5.68
N ASN A 187 8.84 -22.33 4.99
CA ASN A 187 8.15 -22.95 3.86
C ASN A 187 7.81 -21.94 2.74
N ASN A 188 8.71 -20.99 2.47
CA ASN A 188 8.49 -19.95 1.47
C ASN A 188 8.06 -20.53 0.12
N LYS A 189 7.01 -19.96 -0.50
CA LYS A 189 6.43 -20.40 -1.78
C LYS A 189 5.86 -21.84 -1.79
N LYS A 190 5.52 -22.39 -0.64
CA LYS A 190 4.81 -23.67 -0.50
C LYS A 190 3.40 -23.45 0.04
N ALA A 191 2.53 -24.44 -0.11
CA ALA A 191 1.13 -24.36 0.34
C ALA A 191 0.96 -24.15 1.86
N ASP A 192 1.98 -24.50 2.63
CA ASP A 192 2.06 -24.33 4.08
C ASP A 192 3.04 -23.21 4.49
N SER A 193 3.20 -22.20 3.64
CA SER A 193 4.07 -21.05 3.89
C SER A 193 3.61 -20.27 5.12
N ARG A 194 4.55 -20.02 6.03
CA ARG A 194 4.31 -19.22 7.25
C ARG A 194 4.58 -17.73 7.09
N LEU A 195 4.80 -17.29 5.87
CA LEU A 195 5.15 -15.87 5.59
C LEU A 195 4.07 -14.88 6.05
N TYR A 196 2.82 -15.33 6.07
CA TYR A 196 1.65 -14.50 6.41
C TYR A 196 1.10 -14.76 7.82
N ASP A 197 1.66 -15.75 8.52
CA ASP A 197 1.17 -16.18 9.83
C ASP A 197 1.65 -15.28 10.97
N LYS A 198 0.90 -15.30 12.06
CA LYS A 198 1.32 -14.79 13.37
C LYS A 198 1.84 -15.95 14.20
N PHE A 199 2.84 -15.70 15.03
CA PHE A 199 3.39 -16.68 15.95
C PHE A 199 3.00 -16.32 17.38
N VAL A 200 2.58 -17.33 18.13
CA VAL A 200 2.19 -17.20 19.56
C VAL A 200 2.80 -18.33 20.36
N VAL A 201 3.18 -18.03 21.59
CA VAL A 201 3.71 -19.03 22.53
C VAL A 201 2.66 -19.38 23.56
N ALA A 202 2.51 -20.67 23.83
CA ALA A 202 1.57 -21.22 24.80
C ALA A 202 2.25 -22.17 25.79
N VAL A 203 1.55 -22.46 26.88
CA VAL A 203 1.85 -23.58 27.79
C VAL A 203 0.67 -24.53 27.83
N LYS A 204 0.93 -25.77 28.26
CA LYS A 204 -0.12 -26.73 28.54
C LYS A 204 -0.58 -26.58 30.00
N LYS A 205 -1.85 -26.25 30.22
CA LYS A 205 -2.45 -26.07 31.53
C LYS A 205 -3.80 -26.77 31.61
N ASP A 206 -3.97 -27.64 32.57
CA ASP A 206 -5.17 -28.48 32.75
C ASP A 206 -5.53 -29.28 31.49
N GLY A 207 -4.49 -29.70 30.73
CA GLY A 207 -4.62 -30.49 29.49
C GLY A 207 -4.86 -29.69 28.21
N VAL A 208 -5.07 -28.37 28.27
CA VAL A 208 -5.30 -27.48 27.11
C VAL A 208 -4.15 -26.52 26.92
N PHE A 209 -3.99 -26.02 25.69
CA PHE A 209 -2.99 -24.99 25.40
C PHE A 209 -3.51 -23.61 25.74
N LEU A 210 -2.81 -22.93 26.63
CA LEU A 210 -3.10 -21.55 27.04
C LEU A 210 -2.05 -20.63 26.41
N PRO A 211 -2.44 -19.68 25.52
CA PRO A 211 -1.53 -18.66 25.04
C PRO A 211 -1.01 -17.78 26.17
N ILE A 212 0.30 -17.52 26.17
CA ILE A 212 0.97 -16.73 27.21
C ILE A 212 1.85 -15.63 26.62
N SER A 213 1.72 -15.38 25.32
CA SER A 213 2.28 -14.22 24.63
C SER A 213 1.24 -13.59 23.71
N HIS A 214 1.41 -12.33 23.36
CA HIS A 214 0.75 -11.77 22.20
C HIS A 214 1.30 -12.42 20.92
N ALA A 215 0.45 -12.55 19.90
CA ALA A 215 0.87 -13.02 18.59
C ALA A 215 1.76 -11.97 17.90
N ARG A 216 2.74 -12.45 17.10
CA ARG A 216 3.66 -11.57 16.37
C ARG A 216 3.91 -12.07 14.96
N TYR A 217 3.90 -11.17 13.99
CA TYR A 217 4.22 -11.45 12.59
C TYR A 217 5.73 -11.40 12.35
N ILE A 218 6.16 -12.01 11.25
CA ILE A 218 7.46 -11.79 10.64
C ILE A 218 7.60 -10.29 10.30
N THR A 219 8.75 -9.69 10.65
CA THR A 219 9.00 -8.25 10.46
C THR A 219 9.96 -7.96 9.30
N ASN A 220 10.68 -8.96 8.78
CA ASN A 220 11.71 -8.81 7.74
C ASN A 220 11.50 -9.74 6.53
N PRO A 221 10.36 -9.71 5.83
CA PRO A 221 10.11 -10.59 4.68
C PRO A 221 11.13 -10.42 3.55
N GLU A 222 11.82 -9.27 3.47
CA GLU A 222 12.91 -8.98 2.52
C GLU A 222 14.12 -9.90 2.66
N ALA A 223 14.27 -10.59 3.77
CA ALA A 223 15.37 -11.54 3.98
C ALA A 223 15.38 -12.71 2.97
N VAL A 224 14.24 -13.01 2.34
CA VAL A 224 14.12 -14.02 1.27
C VAL A 224 13.91 -13.43 -0.12
N ALA A 225 14.07 -12.11 -0.27
CA ALA A 225 13.84 -11.42 -1.53
C ALA A 225 14.88 -11.78 -2.59
N THR A 226 14.40 -11.97 -3.81
CA THR A 226 15.25 -12.21 -4.99
C THR A 226 15.79 -10.91 -5.55
N TYR A 227 15.02 -9.82 -5.46
CA TYR A 227 15.35 -8.50 -5.99
C TYR A 227 15.55 -7.48 -4.87
N GLN A 228 16.34 -6.41 -5.18
CA GLN A 228 16.61 -5.30 -4.26
C GLN A 228 16.42 -3.94 -4.96
N TYR A 229 15.50 -3.87 -5.93
CA TYR A 229 15.24 -2.65 -6.65
C TYR A 229 14.47 -1.64 -5.77
N SER A 230 15.09 -0.50 -5.48
CA SER A 230 14.57 0.57 -4.62
C SER A 230 14.22 1.85 -5.38
N GLY A 231 14.21 1.79 -6.70
CA GLY A 231 14.01 2.95 -7.57
C GLY A 231 15.30 3.51 -8.14
N MET A 232 15.13 4.48 -9.01
CA MET A 232 16.21 5.25 -9.61
C MET A 232 16.50 6.49 -8.76
N LYS A 233 17.75 6.95 -8.78
CA LYS A 233 18.09 8.23 -8.17
C LYS A 233 17.43 9.34 -9.00
N GLN A 234 16.66 10.19 -8.35
CA GLN A 234 16.00 11.33 -8.97
C GLN A 234 16.60 12.65 -8.49
N ASP A 235 16.63 13.63 -9.36
CA ASP A 235 17.15 14.96 -9.06
C ASP A 235 16.06 15.97 -8.67
N SER A 236 14.79 15.61 -8.87
CA SER A 236 13.61 16.42 -8.56
C SER A 236 12.50 15.55 -7.95
N ILE A 237 11.62 16.18 -7.14
CA ILE A 237 10.41 15.54 -6.58
C ILE A 237 9.25 15.52 -7.59
N LYS A 238 9.44 16.07 -8.80
CA LYS A 238 8.41 16.32 -9.81
C LYS A 238 7.91 15.05 -10.46
N GLY A 239 6.62 14.78 -10.37
CA GLY A 239 5.96 13.61 -10.94
C GLY A 239 4.60 13.93 -11.54
N LEU A 240 4.02 12.94 -12.21
CA LEU A 240 2.82 13.11 -13.03
C LEU A 240 1.98 11.83 -13.06
N LEU A 241 0.67 11.96 -13.02
CA LEU A 241 -0.24 10.93 -13.50
C LEU A 241 -0.22 11.00 -15.03
N VAL A 242 0.49 10.05 -15.63
CA VAL A 242 0.79 10.06 -17.08
C VAL A 242 -0.38 9.64 -17.94
N ASP A 243 -0.45 10.19 -19.13
CA ASP A 243 -1.35 9.73 -20.19
C ASP A 243 -0.64 8.59 -20.96
N PRO A 244 -1.10 7.32 -20.84
CA PRO A 244 -0.44 6.18 -21.45
C PRO A 244 -0.37 6.28 -22.98
N THR A 245 -1.22 7.07 -23.60
CA THR A 245 -1.23 7.27 -25.06
C THR A 245 -0.09 8.18 -25.54
N LYS A 246 0.55 8.92 -24.64
CA LYS A 246 1.60 9.90 -24.94
C LYS A 246 3.00 9.44 -24.49
N VAL A 247 3.13 8.34 -23.76
CA VAL A 247 4.40 7.93 -23.13
C VAL A 247 5.53 7.65 -24.14
N ALA A 248 5.19 7.24 -25.37
CA ALA A 248 6.17 7.00 -26.42
C ALA A 248 6.79 8.30 -26.98
N GLY A 249 6.12 9.44 -26.82
CA GLY A 249 6.60 10.74 -27.28
C GLY A 249 7.70 11.33 -26.41
N SER A 250 8.23 12.49 -26.81
CA SER A 250 9.26 13.23 -26.07
C SER A 250 8.69 14.12 -24.95
N GLU A 251 7.36 14.23 -24.81
CA GLU A 251 6.74 15.20 -23.93
C GLU A 251 7.14 15.02 -22.45
N LEU A 252 7.23 13.77 -21.98
CA LEU A 252 7.65 13.50 -20.60
C LEU A 252 9.11 13.89 -20.34
N ASP A 253 9.98 13.68 -21.35
CA ASP A 253 11.38 14.11 -21.31
C ASP A 253 11.47 15.64 -21.29
N ASP A 254 10.71 16.30 -22.18
CA ASP A 254 10.62 17.77 -22.26
C ASP A 254 10.11 18.41 -20.98
N LEU A 255 9.17 17.75 -20.29
CA LEU A 255 8.62 18.20 -19.02
C LEU A 255 9.55 17.92 -17.84
N GLY A 256 10.59 17.10 -18.00
CA GLY A 256 11.51 16.70 -16.93
C GLY A 256 10.79 15.92 -15.84
N VAL A 257 9.97 14.94 -16.21
CA VAL A 257 9.23 14.08 -15.26
C VAL A 257 10.19 13.09 -14.61
N ASN A 258 10.22 13.04 -13.28
CA ASN A 258 11.04 12.12 -12.50
C ASN A 258 10.25 10.93 -11.94
N TYR A 259 8.97 11.15 -11.63
CA TYR A 259 8.09 10.13 -11.06
C TYR A 259 6.78 10.02 -11.85
N ALA A 260 6.21 8.83 -11.90
CA ALA A 260 4.89 8.62 -12.48
C ALA A 260 4.02 7.75 -11.57
N THR A 261 2.74 8.09 -11.44
CA THR A 261 1.73 7.17 -10.90
C THR A 261 0.95 6.51 -12.02
N TYR A 262 0.53 5.26 -11.76
CA TYR A 262 -0.43 4.58 -12.61
C TYR A 262 -1.25 3.54 -11.84
N ASN A 263 -2.55 3.48 -12.15
CA ASN A 263 -3.50 2.57 -11.50
C ASN A 263 -3.43 1.16 -12.08
N ILE A 264 -3.44 0.15 -11.21
CA ILE A 264 -3.59 -1.27 -11.54
C ILE A 264 -4.92 -1.78 -10.94
N PRO A 265 -6.06 -1.54 -11.61
CA PRO A 265 -7.33 -2.12 -11.20
C PRO A 265 -7.29 -3.64 -11.42
N LEU A 266 -7.43 -4.42 -10.36
CA LEU A 266 -7.22 -5.87 -10.39
C LEU A 266 -8.18 -6.59 -11.34
N ALA A 267 -9.44 -6.16 -11.44
CA ALA A 267 -10.39 -6.77 -12.37
C ALA A 267 -9.97 -6.67 -13.84
N ARG A 268 -9.10 -5.72 -14.23
CA ARG A 268 -8.56 -5.64 -15.59
C ARG A 268 -7.50 -6.69 -15.87
N ILE A 269 -6.64 -6.96 -14.90
CA ILE A 269 -5.48 -7.84 -15.08
C ILE A 269 -5.79 -9.31 -14.76
N LEU A 270 -6.86 -9.58 -13.99
CA LEU A 270 -7.22 -10.92 -13.56
C LEU A 270 -8.10 -11.64 -14.59
N GLY A 271 -7.91 -12.95 -14.69
CA GLY A 271 -8.65 -13.83 -15.61
C GLY A 271 -7.91 -14.10 -16.93
N GLY A 272 -8.63 -14.72 -17.87
CA GLY A 272 -8.07 -15.10 -19.15
C GLY A 272 -8.22 -14.01 -20.23
N THR A 273 -7.56 -14.22 -21.35
CA THR A 273 -7.70 -13.42 -22.57
C THR A 273 -7.92 -14.33 -23.77
N SER A 274 -8.64 -13.83 -24.78
CA SER A 274 -8.79 -14.47 -26.10
C SER A 274 -7.71 -14.06 -27.08
N SER A 275 -6.78 -13.18 -26.70
CA SER A 275 -5.69 -12.73 -27.56
C SER A 275 -4.72 -13.87 -27.88
N ALA A 276 -4.52 -14.18 -29.15
CA ALA A 276 -3.53 -15.15 -29.58
C ALA A 276 -2.09 -14.58 -29.51
N ALA A 277 -1.95 -13.26 -29.69
CA ALA A 277 -0.65 -12.57 -29.61
C ALA A 277 -0.15 -12.43 -28.16
N TYR A 278 -1.08 -12.24 -27.23
CA TYR A 278 -0.79 -12.06 -25.81
C TYR A 278 -1.65 -13.03 -24.98
N PRO A 279 -1.26 -14.32 -24.91
CA PRO A 279 -2.08 -15.34 -24.26
C PRO A 279 -2.18 -15.11 -22.76
N THR A 280 -3.16 -15.78 -22.15
CA THR A 280 -3.30 -15.83 -20.69
C THR A 280 -1.99 -16.26 -20.03
N ILE A 281 -1.53 -15.47 -19.06
CA ILE A 281 -0.37 -15.78 -18.23
C ILE A 281 -0.86 -16.61 -17.04
N THR A 282 -0.24 -17.77 -16.84
CA THR A 282 -0.50 -18.63 -15.68
C THR A 282 0.59 -18.41 -14.63
N TYR A 283 0.17 -18.33 -13.36
CA TYR A 283 1.06 -18.17 -12.21
C TYR A 283 0.67 -19.15 -11.12
N SER A 284 1.57 -20.08 -10.80
CA SER A 284 1.34 -21.05 -9.72
C SER A 284 1.91 -20.49 -8.42
N TYR A 285 1.06 -20.42 -7.41
CA TYR A 285 1.39 -19.93 -6.08
C TYR A 285 0.65 -20.75 -5.02
N ASP A 286 1.34 -21.25 -4.01
CA ASP A 286 0.77 -22.07 -2.93
C ASP A 286 -0.08 -23.26 -3.41
N GLY A 287 0.36 -23.91 -4.50
CA GLY A 287 -0.37 -25.04 -5.09
C GLY A 287 -1.62 -24.65 -5.89
N VAL A 288 -1.96 -23.37 -5.98
CA VAL A 288 -3.08 -22.84 -6.77
C VAL A 288 -2.55 -22.17 -8.04
N THR A 289 -3.26 -22.31 -9.16
CA THR A 289 -2.92 -21.64 -10.42
C THR A 289 -3.83 -20.44 -10.64
N TYR A 290 -3.22 -19.27 -10.75
CA TYR A 290 -3.88 -18.01 -11.05
C TYR A 290 -3.69 -17.64 -12.51
N HIS A 291 -4.66 -16.93 -13.07
CA HIS A 291 -4.67 -16.53 -14.47
C HIS A 291 -4.69 -15.00 -14.57
N PHE A 292 -3.79 -14.48 -15.42
CA PHE A 292 -3.71 -13.05 -15.71
C PHE A 292 -3.96 -12.80 -17.20
N ASN A 293 -4.65 -11.71 -17.49
CA ASN A 293 -4.93 -11.29 -18.86
C ASN A 293 -3.65 -10.80 -19.54
N GLY A 294 -3.05 -11.65 -20.37
CA GLY A 294 -1.77 -11.35 -21.01
C GLY A 294 -1.79 -10.11 -21.89
N ALA A 295 -2.93 -9.76 -22.51
CA ALA A 295 -3.03 -8.55 -23.31
C ALA A 295 -2.95 -7.28 -22.43
N ILE A 296 -3.65 -7.27 -21.31
CA ILE A 296 -3.61 -6.15 -20.37
C ILE A 296 -2.25 -6.06 -19.65
N ILE A 297 -1.68 -7.20 -19.26
CA ILE A 297 -0.33 -7.22 -18.67
C ILE A 297 0.70 -6.66 -19.65
N HIS A 298 0.59 -6.97 -20.94
CA HIS A 298 1.48 -6.40 -21.95
C HIS A 298 1.36 -4.86 -22.08
N GLU A 299 0.16 -4.29 -21.89
CA GLU A 299 -0.02 -2.83 -21.85
C GLU A 299 0.77 -2.20 -20.68
N TYR A 300 0.75 -2.85 -19.49
CA TYR A 300 1.54 -2.40 -18.33
C TYR A 300 3.04 -2.59 -18.54
N ASP A 301 3.46 -3.72 -19.13
CA ASP A 301 4.86 -3.96 -19.46
C ASP A 301 5.40 -2.82 -20.32
N TYR A 302 4.72 -2.53 -21.42
CA TYR A 302 5.10 -1.46 -22.33
C TYR A 302 5.16 -0.08 -21.65
N LEU A 303 4.14 0.23 -20.85
CA LEU A 303 4.08 1.49 -20.12
C LEU A 303 5.29 1.62 -19.17
N PHE A 304 5.52 0.60 -18.36
CA PHE A 304 6.56 0.65 -17.33
C PHE A 304 7.97 0.58 -17.92
N GLU A 305 8.19 -0.22 -18.96
CA GLU A 305 9.46 -0.21 -19.71
C GLU A 305 9.75 1.15 -20.33
N THR A 306 8.73 1.77 -20.95
CA THR A 306 8.88 3.07 -21.61
C THR A 306 9.19 4.18 -20.59
N LEU A 307 8.51 4.20 -19.45
CA LEU A 307 8.76 5.15 -18.36
C LEU A 307 10.17 4.98 -17.80
N ASN A 308 10.58 3.74 -17.50
CA ASN A 308 11.91 3.47 -16.97
C ASN A 308 13.02 3.80 -17.98
N ALA A 309 12.80 3.56 -19.28
CA ALA A 309 13.75 3.94 -20.32
C ALA A 309 13.98 5.46 -20.39
N LYS A 310 13.01 6.26 -19.92
CA LYS A 310 13.10 7.72 -19.77
C LYS A 310 13.67 8.17 -18.43
N GLY A 311 14.09 7.23 -17.57
CA GLY A 311 14.58 7.53 -16.23
C GLY A 311 13.49 7.86 -15.20
N ILE A 312 12.23 7.58 -15.51
CA ILE A 312 11.07 7.89 -14.64
C ILE A 312 10.83 6.72 -13.68
N ASP A 313 10.79 7.01 -12.38
CA ASP A 313 10.47 6.03 -11.35
C ASP A 313 8.95 5.90 -11.16
N ILE A 314 8.46 4.71 -10.77
CA ILE A 314 7.04 4.38 -10.87
C ILE A 314 6.46 4.09 -9.50
N ALA A 315 5.33 4.74 -9.19
CA ALA A 315 4.43 4.41 -8.11
C ALA A 315 3.16 3.76 -8.68
N ALA A 316 3.02 2.44 -8.52
CA ALA A 316 1.87 1.68 -8.98
C ALA A 316 0.80 1.59 -7.88
N ILE A 317 -0.45 1.92 -8.21
CA ILE A 317 -1.58 1.92 -7.27
C ILE A 317 -2.40 0.65 -7.51
N ILE A 318 -2.41 -0.27 -6.55
CA ILE A 318 -3.19 -1.52 -6.64
C ILE A 318 -4.60 -1.26 -6.11
N LEU A 319 -5.61 -1.54 -6.94
CA LEU A 319 -7.01 -1.22 -6.67
C LEU A 319 -7.91 -2.44 -6.84
N ASP A 320 -8.76 -2.70 -5.86
CA ASP A 320 -9.85 -3.66 -6.00
C ASP A 320 -11.09 -2.98 -6.60
N ASN A 321 -11.39 -3.28 -7.85
CA ASN A 321 -12.61 -2.84 -8.54
C ASN A 321 -13.52 -4.04 -8.85
N ALA A 322 -13.80 -4.82 -7.87
CA ALA A 322 -14.20 -6.21 -7.83
C ALA A 322 -15.48 -6.61 -8.55
N SER A 323 -16.32 -5.72 -8.99
CA SER A 323 -17.66 -6.09 -9.52
C SER A 323 -17.65 -7.08 -10.69
N THR A 324 -16.49 -7.29 -11.32
CA THR A 324 -16.30 -8.17 -12.49
C THR A 324 -15.08 -9.07 -12.36
N SER A 325 -14.47 -9.18 -11.17
CA SER A 325 -13.25 -9.98 -10.98
C SER A 325 -13.47 -11.47 -11.21
N ALA A 326 -12.50 -12.12 -11.82
CA ALA A 326 -12.43 -13.58 -11.91
C ALA A 326 -12.18 -14.25 -10.55
N TYR A 327 -11.76 -13.47 -9.56
CA TYR A 327 -11.42 -13.90 -8.20
C TYR A 327 -12.17 -13.05 -7.18
N PRO A 328 -13.49 -13.30 -6.95
CA PRO A 328 -14.30 -12.48 -6.05
C PRO A 328 -13.85 -12.53 -4.58
N GLU A 329 -13.04 -13.51 -4.21
CA GLU A 329 -12.43 -13.65 -2.89
C GLU A 329 -11.45 -12.53 -2.54
N ILE A 330 -10.92 -11.77 -3.50
CA ILE A 330 -10.03 -10.63 -3.22
C ILE A 330 -10.76 -9.47 -2.53
N THR A 331 -12.08 -9.37 -2.71
CA THR A 331 -12.93 -8.32 -2.13
C THR A 331 -13.45 -8.74 -0.76
N TYR A 332 -13.37 -7.84 0.21
CA TYR A 332 -13.88 -8.09 1.56
C TYR A 332 -15.37 -8.52 1.53
N PRO A 333 -15.80 -9.52 2.33
CA PRO A 333 -17.15 -10.09 2.22
C PRO A 333 -18.28 -9.07 2.26
N THR A 334 -18.23 -8.08 3.18
CA THR A 334 -19.28 -7.06 3.30
C THR A 334 -19.15 -5.93 2.26
N ALA A 335 -18.09 -5.93 1.46
CA ALA A 335 -17.91 -4.99 0.35
C ALA A 335 -18.46 -5.49 -0.98
N ARG A 336 -18.76 -6.80 -1.11
CA ARG A 336 -19.16 -7.44 -2.38
C ARG A 336 -20.52 -7.01 -2.89
N SER A 337 -21.29 -6.25 -2.12
CA SER A 337 -22.63 -5.80 -2.51
C SER A 337 -23.00 -4.47 -1.84
N GLY A 338 -24.01 -3.81 -2.38
CA GLY A 338 -24.60 -2.62 -1.74
C GLY A 338 -23.93 -1.30 -2.05
N SER A 339 -22.95 -1.27 -2.95
CA SER A 339 -22.25 -0.04 -3.34
C SER A 339 -22.12 0.12 -4.86
N THR A 340 -21.93 1.38 -5.27
CA THR A 340 -21.49 1.78 -6.61
C THR A 340 -20.13 2.48 -6.55
N ALA A 341 -19.39 2.32 -5.45
CA ALA A 341 -18.04 2.83 -5.32
C ALA A 341 -17.14 2.24 -6.42
N PRO A 342 -16.15 2.97 -6.93
CA PRO A 342 -15.23 2.45 -7.93
C PRO A 342 -14.27 1.41 -7.35
N TYR A 343 -13.91 1.53 -6.06
CA TYR A 343 -12.94 0.66 -5.40
C TYR A 343 -13.46 0.13 -4.06
N TYR A 344 -12.93 -1.02 -3.67
CA TYR A 344 -13.42 -1.83 -2.56
C TYR A 344 -12.29 -2.26 -1.64
N MET A 345 -12.64 -2.56 -0.38
CA MET A 345 -11.72 -3.11 0.62
C MET A 345 -11.22 -4.50 0.19
N PHE A 346 -9.92 -4.70 0.23
CA PHE A 346 -9.27 -6.00 0.04
C PHE A 346 -9.62 -6.99 1.15
N ASN A 347 -9.73 -8.27 0.79
CA ASN A 347 -10.07 -9.34 1.72
C ASN A 347 -8.85 -10.09 2.25
N ALA A 348 -8.52 -9.89 3.52
CA ALA A 348 -7.63 -10.75 4.29
C ALA A 348 -8.34 -11.33 5.53
N SER A 349 -9.67 -11.54 5.46
CA SER A 349 -10.48 -12.07 6.55
C SER A 349 -10.75 -13.57 6.44
N ASP A 350 -10.28 -14.22 5.38
CA ASP A 350 -10.37 -15.65 5.15
C ASP A 350 -9.18 -16.18 4.34
N GLU A 351 -9.04 -17.50 4.32
CA GLU A 351 -7.93 -18.19 3.64
C GLU A 351 -7.89 -17.90 2.14
N ALA A 352 -9.04 -17.92 1.48
CA ALA A 352 -9.14 -17.72 0.03
C ALA A 352 -8.69 -16.32 -0.36
N GLY A 353 -9.10 -15.30 0.40
CA GLY A 353 -8.67 -13.91 0.20
C GLY A 353 -7.17 -13.74 0.40
N VAL A 354 -6.61 -14.25 1.49
CA VAL A 354 -5.16 -14.17 1.76
C VAL A 354 -4.36 -14.85 0.65
N LYS A 355 -4.74 -16.04 0.22
CA LYS A 355 -4.06 -16.77 -0.88
C LYS A 355 -4.12 -16.00 -2.21
N ALA A 356 -5.29 -15.45 -2.55
CA ALA A 356 -5.44 -14.69 -3.78
C ALA A 356 -4.64 -13.39 -3.76
N LEU A 357 -4.72 -12.59 -2.67
CA LEU A 357 -3.96 -11.35 -2.54
C LEU A 357 -2.46 -11.59 -2.56
N SER A 358 -1.98 -12.61 -1.84
CA SER A 358 -0.54 -12.93 -1.81
C SER A 358 -0.02 -13.39 -3.17
N ALA A 359 -0.79 -14.18 -3.92
CA ALA A 359 -0.44 -14.62 -5.26
C ALA A 359 -0.37 -13.44 -6.25
N ILE A 360 -1.37 -12.56 -6.23
CA ILE A 360 -1.44 -11.38 -7.10
C ILE A 360 -0.27 -10.43 -6.80
N ALA A 361 -0.04 -10.14 -5.52
CA ALA A 361 1.05 -9.26 -5.10
C ALA A 361 2.43 -9.84 -5.46
N SER A 362 2.63 -11.14 -5.25
CA SER A 362 3.88 -11.83 -5.64
C SER A 362 4.08 -11.85 -7.16
N PHE A 363 3.02 -12.06 -7.94
CA PHE A 363 3.09 -11.99 -9.40
C PHE A 363 3.52 -10.61 -9.87
N LEU A 364 2.84 -9.55 -9.40
CA LEU A 364 3.14 -8.16 -9.78
C LEU A 364 4.55 -7.77 -9.35
N ALA A 365 4.94 -8.06 -8.11
CA ALA A 365 6.28 -7.78 -7.62
C ALA A 365 7.35 -8.55 -8.41
N GLY A 366 7.12 -9.84 -8.71
CA GLY A 366 8.05 -10.65 -9.50
C GLY A 366 8.23 -10.15 -10.92
N ARG A 367 7.13 -9.72 -11.55
CA ARG A 367 7.16 -9.21 -12.91
C ARG A 367 7.85 -7.85 -13.01
N TYR A 368 7.59 -6.95 -12.06
CA TYR A 368 8.05 -5.56 -12.12
C TYR A 368 9.21 -5.25 -11.15
N SER A 369 10.11 -6.20 -10.92
CA SER A 369 11.33 -5.98 -10.14
C SER A 369 12.61 -6.37 -10.89
N GLY A 370 12.50 -7.25 -11.90
CA GLY A 370 13.59 -7.67 -12.76
C GLY A 370 13.60 -6.95 -14.11
N ASP A 371 14.44 -7.43 -15.02
CA ASP A 371 14.53 -6.91 -16.38
C ASP A 371 13.43 -7.51 -17.27
N GLY A 372 13.03 -6.79 -18.32
CA GLY A 372 12.18 -7.28 -19.41
C GLY A 372 10.69 -6.94 -19.31
N HIS A 373 10.26 -6.22 -18.27
CA HIS A 373 8.85 -5.80 -18.11
C HIS A 373 8.68 -4.40 -17.49
N GLY A 374 9.76 -3.66 -17.32
CA GLY A 374 9.81 -2.45 -16.51
C GLY A 374 9.91 -2.77 -15.01
N LYS A 375 10.12 -1.73 -14.19
CA LYS A 375 10.36 -1.86 -12.76
C LYS A 375 9.51 -0.86 -11.99
N VAL A 376 8.90 -1.32 -10.91
CA VAL A 376 8.12 -0.53 -9.96
C VAL A 376 8.82 -0.53 -8.62
N SER A 377 9.14 0.65 -8.10
CA SER A 377 9.81 0.83 -6.80
C SER A 377 8.86 1.16 -5.67
N MET A 378 7.69 1.73 -5.98
CA MET A 378 6.70 2.21 -5.03
C MET A 378 5.35 1.54 -5.30
N TRP A 379 4.77 0.93 -4.27
CA TRP A 379 3.47 0.25 -4.34
C TRP A 379 2.49 0.90 -3.37
N ILE A 380 1.37 1.38 -3.88
CA ILE A 380 0.31 2.01 -3.10
C ILE A 380 -0.85 1.02 -3.01
N ILE A 381 -1.31 0.73 -1.79
CA ILE A 381 -2.31 -0.32 -1.54
C ILE A 381 -3.68 0.30 -1.28
N GLY A 382 -4.55 0.27 -2.27
CA GLY A 382 -5.86 0.92 -2.26
C GLY A 382 -5.80 2.37 -2.73
N ASN A 383 -6.90 3.10 -2.54
CA ASN A 383 -7.03 4.52 -2.82
C ASN A 383 -7.80 5.21 -1.70
N GLU A 384 -7.27 6.32 -1.15
CA GLU A 384 -7.93 7.14 -0.11
C GLU A 384 -8.66 6.27 0.93
N VAL A 385 -7.89 5.38 1.57
CA VAL A 385 -8.47 4.29 2.36
C VAL A 385 -9.28 4.74 3.57
N ASN A 386 -9.17 5.99 4.00
CA ASN A 386 -10.04 6.60 5.00
C ASN A 386 -11.41 7.02 4.41
N ALA A 387 -11.52 7.24 3.10
CA ALA A 387 -12.78 7.50 2.40
C ALA A 387 -13.54 6.18 2.12
N ARG A 388 -13.99 5.55 3.22
CA ARG A 388 -14.61 4.21 3.24
C ARG A 388 -15.74 4.03 2.23
N LYS A 389 -16.57 5.02 2.05
CA LYS A 389 -17.77 4.93 1.23
C LYS A 389 -17.49 5.13 -0.25
N GLU A 390 -16.57 6.02 -0.59
CA GLU A 390 -16.32 6.47 -1.94
C GLU A 390 -15.16 5.71 -2.61
N TRP A 391 -14.04 5.52 -1.90
CA TRP A 391 -12.78 5.11 -2.56
C TRP A 391 -12.18 3.79 -2.05
N ASN A 392 -12.67 3.25 -0.92
CA ASN A 392 -12.25 1.94 -0.40
C ASN A 392 -13.42 1.27 0.32
N TYR A 393 -14.47 0.96 -0.45
CA TYR A 393 -15.77 0.60 0.08
C TYR A 393 -15.76 -0.66 0.92
N MET A 394 -16.35 -0.55 2.09
CA MET A 394 -16.80 -1.62 2.97
C MET A 394 -18.14 -1.21 3.58
N ALA A 395 -19.03 -2.15 3.93
CA ALA A 395 -20.26 -1.84 4.63
C ALA A 395 -19.94 -1.07 5.95
N ALA A 396 -20.89 -0.25 6.40
CA ALA A 396 -20.70 0.58 7.60
C ALA A 396 -20.34 -0.27 8.81
N THR A 397 -19.26 0.10 9.49
CA THR A 397 -18.74 -0.52 10.72
C THR A 397 -18.07 0.55 11.57
N ASP A 398 -17.51 0.20 12.72
CA ASP A 398 -16.62 1.07 13.50
C ASP A 398 -15.25 1.19 12.82
N ILE A 399 -14.51 2.22 13.18
CA ILE A 399 -13.19 2.52 12.61
C ILE A 399 -12.16 1.44 12.97
N GLU A 400 -12.24 0.87 14.17
CA GLU A 400 -11.34 -0.17 14.65
C GLU A 400 -11.45 -1.42 13.79
N THR A 401 -12.67 -1.92 13.57
CA THR A 401 -12.94 -3.08 12.68
C THR A 401 -12.49 -2.80 11.26
N TYR A 402 -12.79 -1.61 10.73
CA TYR A 402 -12.39 -1.20 9.39
C TYR A 402 -10.88 -1.15 9.22
N THR A 403 -10.20 -0.45 10.14
CA THR A 403 -8.74 -0.30 10.09
C THR A 403 -8.03 -1.63 10.31
N ALA A 404 -8.56 -2.51 11.16
CA ALA A 404 -8.01 -3.85 11.35
C ALA A 404 -8.10 -4.69 10.07
N ALA A 405 -9.22 -4.62 9.33
CA ALA A 405 -9.39 -5.29 8.04
C ALA A 405 -8.37 -4.78 7.01
N TYR A 406 -8.22 -3.45 6.90
CA TYR A 406 -7.24 -2.83 6.02
C TYR A 406 -5.79 -3.21 6.40
N THR A 407 -5.46 -3.16 7.69
CA THR A 407 -4.10 -3.47 8.19
C THR A 407 -3.69 -4.91 7.88
N ARG A 408 -4.62 -5.89 8.01
CA ARG A 408 -4.37 -7.29 7.62
C ARG A 408 -4.09 -7.40 6.12
N ALA A 409 -4.92 -6.80 5.28
CA ALA A 409 -4.73 -6.81 3.83
C ALA A 409 -3.42 -6.13 3.42
N PHE A 410 -3.12 -4.95 3.99
CA PHE A 410 -1.87 -4.24 3.76
C PHE A 410 -0.66 -5.10 4.10
N ARG A 411 -0.67 -5.82 5.24
CA ARG A 411 0.42 -6.72 5.64
C ARG A 411 0.60 -7.88 4.67
N VAL A 412 -0.49 -8.44 4.13
CA VAL A 412 -0.39 -9.49 3.10
C VAL A 412 0.32 -8.96 1.86
N PHE A 413 -0.07 -7.79 1.35
CA PHE A 413 0.62 -7.13 0.23
C PHE A 413 2.08 -6.81 0.58
N TYR A 414 2.34 -6.26 1.76
CA TYR A 414 3.68 -5.93 2.22
C TYR A 414 4.59 -7.16 2.23
N ASN A 415 4.16 -8.25 2.89
CA ASN A 415 4.96 -9.47 3.00
C ASN A 415 5.19 -10.11 1.61
N ALA A 416 4.16 -10.15 0.76
CA ALA A 416 4.27 -10.68 -0.59
C ALA A 416 5.26 -9.88 -1.44
N ILE A 417 5.12 -8.55 -1.49
CA ILE A 417 5.98 -7.68 -2.29
C ILE A 417 7.42 -7.70 -1.76
N LYS A 418 7.60 -7.52 -0.44
CA LYS A 418 8.93 -7.46 0.18
C LYS A 418 9.68 -8.78 0.10
N SER A 419 8.99 -9.92 0.17
CA SER A 419 9.63 -11.24 -0.01
C SER A 419 10.13 -11.51 -1.43
N VAL A 420 9.71 -10.69 -2.39
CA VAL A 420 10.16 -10.73 -3.80
C VAL A 420 11.16 -9.63 -4.09
N ASN A 421 10.86 -8.39 -3.70
CA ASN A 421 11.71 -7.21 -3.87
C ASN A 421 11.90 -6.48 -2.53
N GLY A 422 13.02 -6.73 -1.88
CA GLY A 422 13.37 -6.12 -0.61
C GLY A 422 13.54 -4.59 -0.67
N GLY A 423 13.90 -4.05 -1.83
CA GLY A 423 14.05 -2.60 -2.05
C GLY A 423 12.74 -1.83 -2.23
N ALA A 424 11.62 -2.50 -2.51
CA ALA A 424 10.34 -1.85 -2.75
C ALA A 424 9.82 -1.08 -1.52
N LYS A 425 9.20 0.08 -1.75
CA LYS A 425 8.48 0.86 -0.73
C LYS A 425 6.98 0.63 -0.87
N ILE A 426 6.28 0.41 0.23
CA ILE A 426 4.84 0.15 0.25
C ILE A 426 4.14 1.26 1.03
N TYR A 427 3.08 1.82 0.46
CA TYR A 427 2.40 3.02 0.94
C TYR A 427 0.94 2.78 1.28
N MET A 428 0.49 3.38 2.39
CA MET A 428 -0.91 3.56 2.77
C MET A 428 -1.40 4.91 2.21
N PRO A 429 -2.45 4.97 1.38
CA PRO A 429 -2.95 6.21 0.82
C PRO A 429 -4.08 6.82 1.66
N LEU A 430 -3.98 8.12 1.98
CA LEU A 430 -5.02 8.90 2.67
C LEU A 430 -5.46 10.11 1.83
N ASP A 431 -6.74 10.48 1.94
CA ASP A 431 -7.26 11.74 1.41
C ASP A 431 -6.97 12.93 2.34
N GLN A 432 -7.48 14.12 2.01
CA GLN A 432 -7.27 15.34 2.78
C GLN A 432 -8.04 15.42 4.10
N GLN A 433 -9.01 14.53 4.38
CA GLN A 433 -9.75 14.52 5.63
C GLN A 433 -8.86 14.04 6.76
N TRP A 434 -8.65 14.88 7.80
CA TRP A 434 -7.67 14.59 8.83
C TRP A 434 -8.29 14.39 10.22
N ASP A 435 -8.88 15.45 10.81
CA ASP A 435 -9.51 15.42 12.14
C ASP A 435 -10.82 16.24 12.10
N ARG A 436 -11.78 15.77 11.30
CA ARG A 436 -13.07 16.46 11.12
C ARG A 436 -14.03 16.23 12.26
N ASN A 437 -13.95 15.08 12.91
CA ASN A 437 -14.84 14.66 14.00
C ASN A 437 -16.34 14.81 13.64
N TRP A 438 -16.66 14.54 12.38
CA TRP A 438 -18.02 14.74 11.86
C TRP A 438 -18.85 13.46 12.00
N SER A 439 -19.68 13.37 13.05
CA SER A 439 -20.47 12.18 13.39
C SER A 439 -21.41 11.64 12.30
N LYS A 440 -21.69 12.44 11.25
CA LYS A 440 -22.51 12.03 10.09
C LYS A 440 -21.66 11.71 8.85
N ASN A 441 -20.36 11.80 8.96
CA ASN A 441 -19.46 11.42 7.89
C ASN A 441 -19.51 9.89 7.71
N PRO A 442 -19.73 9.36 6.50
CA PRO A 442 -19.62 7.92 6.25
C PRO A 442 -18.16 7.46 6.16
N ASP A 443 -17.22 8.38 6.05
CA ASP A 443 -15.77 8.17 5.97
C ASP A 443 -15.13 8.37 7.34
N TYR A 444 -13.88 7.97 7.47
CA TYR A 444 -13.11 8.08 8.70
C TYR A 444 -12.11 9.22 8.61
N ASP A 445 -11.72 9.74 9.75
CA ASP A 445 -10.65 10.72 9.83
C ASP A 445 -9.29 10.03 9.60
N GLY A 446 -8.47 10.63 8.74
CA GLY A 446 -7.17 10.08 8.37
C GLY A 446 -6.23 9.93 9.55
N ARG A 447 -6.29 10.86 10.52
CA ARG A 447 -5.53 10.81 11.77
C ARG A 447 -5.87 9.59 12.63
N ASP A 448 -7.16 9.37 12.89
CA ASP A 448 -7.60 8.23 13.70
C ASP A 448 -7.23 6.91 13.02
N MET A 449 -7.38 6.85 11.71
CA MET A 449 -7.05 5.65 10.95
C MET A 449 -5.55 5.34 10.95
N ILE A 450 -4.69 6.34 10.76
CA ILE A 450 -3.23 6.12 10.75
C ILE A 450 -2.72 5.75 12.15
N ASP A 451 -3.31 6.29 13.21
CA ASP A 451 -2.98 5.95 14.59
C ASP A 451 -3.31 4.49 14.90
N LEU A 452 -4.51 4.04 14.55
CA LEU A 452 -4.93 2.65 14.71
C LEU A 452 -4.08 1.70 13.87
N PHE A 453 -3.77 2.09 12.62
CA PHE A 453 -2.92 1.32 11.73
C PHE A 453 -1.49 1.16 12.29
N ALA A 454 -0.84 2.26 12.66
CA ALA A 454 0.52 2.27 13.20
C ALA A 454 0.60 1.50 14.53
N SER A 455 -0.35 1.71 15.44
CA SER A 455 -0.39 1.01 16.73
C SER A 455 -0.59 -0.50 16.57
N SER A 456 -1.45 -0.92 15.63
CA SER A 456 -1.67 -2.33 15.31
C SER A 456 -0.40 -2.97 14.74
N LEU A 457 0.28 -2.30 13.83
CA LEU A 457 1.55 -2.81 13.27
C LEU A 457 2.62 -2.96 14.35
N ARG A 458 2.76 -1.98 15.25
CA ARG A 458 3.71 -2.06 16.37
C ARG A 458 3.39 -3.19 17.34
N LYS A 459 2.12 -3.35 17.67
CA LYS A 459 1.66 -4.42 18.59
C LYS A 459 2.02 -5.81 18.05
N TYR A 460 1.79 -6.06 16.76
CA TYR A 460 1.97 -7.38 16.16
C TYR A 460 3.29 -7.52 15.36
N GLY A 461 4.19 -6.57 15.43
CA GLY A 461 5.48 -6.51 14.71
C GLY A 461 5.48 -5.41 13.66
N ASP A 462 6.20 -4.31 13.95
CA ASP A 462 6.28 -3.16 13.02
C ASP A 462 7.02 -3.54 11.73
N ILE A 463 6.66 -2.87 10.65
CA ILE A 463 7.21 -3.03 9.31
C ILE A 463 7.52 -1.67 8.71
N ASP A 464 8.33 -1.63 7.63
CA ASP A 464 8.69 -0.40 6.94
C ASP A 464 7.60 0.06 5.96
N TRP A 465 6.42 0.42 6.50
CA TRP A 465 5.35 1.05 5.75
C TRP A 465 5.62 2.54 5.53
N ASN A 466 4.99 3.13 4.51
CA ASN A 466 5.16 4.52 4.13
C ASN A 466 3.79 5.18 3.87
N LEU A 467 3.76 6.51 3.76
CA LEU A 467 2.53 7.27 3.60
C LEU A 467 2.44 7.89 2.20
N SER A 468 1.31 7.69 1.56
CA SER A 468 0.86 8.45 0.40
C SER A 468 -0.30 9.35 0.82
N HIS A 469 -0.30 10.62 0.41
CA HIS A 469 -1.33 11.58 0.79
C HIS A 469 -1.84 12.35 -0.43
N HIS A 470 -3.15 12.66 -0.46
CA HIS A 470 -3.80 13.41 -1.52
C HIS A 470 -4.25 14.79 -0.98
N PRO A 471 -3.40 15.82 -1.00
CA PRO A 471 -3.68 17.14 -0.41
C PRO A 471 -4.52 18.03 -1.35
N TYR A 472 -5.63 17.52 -1.88
CA TYR A 472 -6.52 18.34 -2.66
C TYR A 472 -7.03 19.54 -1.86
N SER A 473 -7.27 20.66 -2.54
CA SER A 473 -7.84 21.83 -1.90
C SER A 473 -9.28 21.59 -1.41
N TYR A 474 -9.68 22.32 -0.38
CA TYR A 474 -11.06 22.25 0.09
C TYR A 474 -11.75 23.62 -0.05
N PRO A 475 -12.89 23.70 -0.76
CA PRO A 475 -13.51 22.63 -1.55
C PRO A 475 -12.66 22.21 -2.76
N ASN A 476 -12.82 20.96 -3.21
CA ASN A 476 -12.14 20.44 -4.40
C ASN A 476 -12.36 21.37 -5.59
N GLY A 477 -11.33 21.55 -6.40
CA GLY A 477 -11.38 22.46 -7.54
C GLY A 477 -11.07 23.93 -7.24
N ASN A 478 -10.97 24.34 -5.96
CA ASN A 478 -10.48 25.68 -5.61
C ASN A 478 -8.96 25.75 -5.81
N ALA A 479 -8.51 26.29 -6.94
CA ALA A 479 -7.08 26.40 -7.20
C ALA A 479 -6.37 27.35 -6.20
N ALA A 480 -7.05 28.36 -5.66
CA ALA A 480 -6.48 29.27 -4.67
C ALA A 480 -6.47 28.64 -3.26
N PHE A 481 -5.75 27.53 -3.08
CA PHE A 481 -5.72 26.77 -1.81
C PHE A 481 -5.22 27.58 -0.61
N TRP A 482 -4.45 28.64 -0.81
CA TRP A 482 -4.00 29.57 0.24
C TRP A 482 -5.13 30.47 0.80
N ASN A 483 -6.28 30.52 0.15
CA ASN A 483 -7.51 31.09 0.68
C ASN A 483 -8.34 30.01 1.36
N ALA A 484 -7.69 29.27 2.26
CA ALA A 484 -8.25 28.09 2.87
C ALA A 484 -9.53 28.38 3.67
N SER A 485 -10.39 27.37 3.75
CA SER A 485 -11.56 27.40 4.62
C SER A 485 -11.16 27.34 6.10
N ALA A 486 -12.08 27.64 7.02
CA ALA A 486 -11.87 27.47 8.45
C ALA A 486 -11.56 26.01 8.87
N LEU A 487 -11.73 25.04 7.95
CA LEU A 487 -11.40 23.63 8.17
C LEU A 487 -9.91 23.32 7.94
N VAL A 488 -9.15 24.26 7.38
CA VAL A 488 -7.71 24.11 7.12
C VAL A 488 -6.98 25.08 8.05
N THR A 489 -6.38 24.54 9.10
CA THR A 489 -5.62 25.31 10.10
C THR A 489 -4.19 24.79 10.18
N GLN A 490 -3.29 25.55 10.82
CA GLN A 490 -1.89 25.13 11.06
C GLN A 490 -1.74 24.33 12.37
N SER A 491 -2.82 23.77 12.90
CA SER A 491 -2.86 23.00 14.13
C SER A 491 -2.91 21.49 13.84
N ALA A 492 -2.41 20.68 14.75
CA ALA A 492 -2.42 19.21 14.65
C ALA A 492 -3.86 18.62 14.62
N ASP A 493 -4.84 19.35 15.14
CA ASP A 493 -6.28 19.04 15.13
C ASP A 493 -7.02 19.69 13.95
N THR A 494 -6.32 20.06 12.88
CA THR A 494 -6.94 20.59 11.66
C THR A 494 -7.93 19.57 11.08
N SER A 495 -9.08 20.04 10.63
CA SER A 495 -10.08 19.14 10.00
C SER A 495 -9.62 18.58 8.65
N MET A 496 -8.79 19.34 7.91
CA MET A 496 -8.30 18.97 6.59
C MET A 496 -6.81 19.26 6.47
N ILE A 497 -6.07 18.38 5.78
CA ILE A 497 -4.70 18.63 5.34
C ILE A 497 -4.68 18.83 3.83
N THR A 498 -4.31 20.02 3.42
CA THR A 498 -4.13 20.45 2.03
C THR A 498 -2.71 20.98 1.83
N MET A 499 -2.38 21.46 0.65
CA MET A 499 -1.07 22.12 0.46
C MET A 499 -0.89 23.39 1.28
N ASP A 500 -1.94 24.00 1.80
CA ASP A 500 -1.81 25.18 2.66
C ASP A 500 -1.13 24.86 4.00
N ASN A 501 -1.45 23.72 4.58
CA ASN A 501 -0.96 23.26 5.88
C ASN A 501 -0.23 21.92 5.85
N ILE A 502 0.43 21.57 4.75
CA ILE A 502 1.10 20.26 4.55
C ILE A 502 2.15 19.95 5.62
N SER A 503 2.74 20.97 6.26
CA SER A 503 3.66 20.80 7.39
C SER A 503 3.01 20.10 8.58
N VAL A 504 1.70 20.26 8.78
CA VAL A 504 0.98 19.53 9.85
C VAL A 504 1.12 18.02 9.67
N LEU A 505 1.02 17.51 8.44
CA LEU A 505 1.22 16.10 8.13
C LEU A 505 2.65 15.64 8.43
N THR A 506 3.63 16.39 7.93
CA THR A 506 5.04 15.99 8.10
C THR A 506 5.49 16.10 9.55
N ASP A 507 5.03 17.09 10.30
CA ASP A 507 5.28 17.22 11.74
C ASP A 507 4.62 16.07 12.52
N TYR A 508 3.42 15.64 12.09
CA TYR A 508 2.75 14.48 12.69
C TYR A 508 3.53 13.19 12.44
N MET A 509 4.01 12.97 11.21
CA MET A 509 4.80 11.80 10.84
C MET A 509 6.22 11.79 11.43
N ALA A 510 6.69 12.91 11.97
CA ALA A 510 7.97 13.02 12.68
C ALA A 510 7.87 12.64 14.18
N GLN A 511 6.65 12.37 14.71
CA GLN A 511 6.48 11.94 16.10
C GLN A 511 6.99 10.49 16.29
N ASP A 512 7.50 10.19 17.49
CA ASP A 512 8.04 8.86 17.85
C ASP A 512 7.07 7.71 17.53
N SER A 513 5.75 7.96 17.67
CA SER A 513 4.70 6.98 17.34
C SER A 513 4.61 6.66 15.84
N MET A 514 5.20 7.46 14.96
CA MET A 514 5.13 7.31 13.51
C MET A 514 6.48 6.93 12.88
N LEU A 515 7.59 7.08 13.61
CA LEU A 515 8.92 6.75 13.09
C LEU A 515 9.06 5.24 12.82
N LYS A 516 9.99 4.88 11.97
CA LYS A 516 10.45 3.50 11.78
C LYS A 516 11.16 2.98 13.04
N THR A 517 11.36 1.68 13.12
CA THR A 517 12.08 1.03 14.23
C THR A 517 13.53 1.51 14.37
N ASP A 518 14.14 2.02 13.28
CA ASP A 518 15.49 2.62 13.27
C ASP A 518 15.50 4.12 13.64
N GLY A 519 14.36 4.68 14.04
CA GLY A 519 14.18 6.08 14.43
C GLY A 519 14.11 7.06 13.26
N LYS A 520 14.12 6.59 12.01
CA LYS A 520 13.98 7.46 10.83
C LYS A 520 12.52 7.72 10.50
N MET A 521 12.28 8.88 9.87
CA MET A 521 10.99 9.22 9.31
C MET A 521 10.62 8.28 8.16
N ARG A 522 9.35 7.92 8.06
CA ARG A 522 8.81 7.14 6.94
C ARG A 522 8.76 8.00 5.70
N SER A 523 8.91 7.39 4.52
CA SER A 523 8.77 8.08 3.23
C SER A 523 7.36 8.64 3.08
N ILE A 524 7.24 9.88 2.62
CA ILE A 524 5.97 10.55 2.32
C ILE A 524 5.98 10.95 0.86
N ILE A 525 4.97 10.52 0.11
CA ILE A 525 4.73 10.96 -1.25
C ILE A 525 3.33 11.59 -1.37
N LEU A 526 3.18 12.53 -2.28
CA LEU A 526 1.88 13.06 -2.68
C LEU A 526 1.51 12.40 -4.00
N SER A 527 0.88 11.23 -3.94
CA SER A 527 0.65 10.39 -5.14
C SER A 527 -0.45 10.92 -6.03
N GLU A 528 -1.25 11.86 -5.53
CA GLU A 528 -2.30 12.50 -6.29
C GLU A 528 -2.56 13.92 -5.74
N MET A 529 -2.43 14.91 -6.60
CA MET A 529 -2.78 16.30 -6.29
C MET A 529 -3.04 17.09 -7.58
N GLY A 530 -3.86 18.12 -7.50
CA GLY A 530 -4.15 18.92 -8.68
C GLY A 530 -4.95 20.17 -8.39
N TYR A 531 -4.92 21.10 -9.34
CA TYR A 531 -5.62 22.37 -9.28
C TYR A 531 -6.43 22.58 -10.55
N SER A 532 -7.72 22.92 -10.42
CA SER A 532 -8.59 23.06 -11.58
C SER A 532 -8.35 24.38 -12.30
N SER A 533 -8.26 24.32 -13.63
CA SER A 533 -8.24 25.51 -14.49
C SER A 533 -9.62 26.10 -14.76
N SER A 534 -10.69 25.55 -14.18
CA SER A 534 -12.07 26.02 -14.37
C SER A 534 -12.25 27.49 -13.94
N SER A 535 -11.45 27.97 -12.98
CA SER A 535 -11.43 29.37 -12.53
C SER A 535 -10.32 30.20 -13.20
N GLY A 536 -9.58 29.65 -14.14
CA GLY A 536 -8.51 30.32 -14.90
C GLY A 536 -7.22 29.51 -14.93
N GLN A 537 -6.59 29.47 -16.11
CA GLN A 537 -5.34 28.73 -16.31
C GLN A 537 -4.15 29.35 -15.56
N GLU A 538 -4.08 30.67 -15.46
CA GLU A 538 -3.03 31.37 -14.70
C GLU A 538 -3.16 31.08 -13.19
N LEU A 539 -4.40 30.99 -12.67
CA LEU A 539 -4.64 30.63 -11.29
C LEU A 539 -4.23 29.17 -11.00
N GLN A 540 -4.55 28.23 -11.90
CA GLN A 540 -4.07 26.85 -11.83
C GLN A 540 -2.54 26.79 -11.76
N ALA A 541 -1.87 27.50 -12.65
CA ALA A 541 -0.42 27.52 -12.74
C ALA A 541 0.24 28.19 -11.51
N ALA A 542 -0.36 29.26 -10.98
CA ALA A 542 0.10 29.92 -9.76
C ALA A 542 -0.04 28.99 -8.54
N ALA A 543 -1.14 28.24 -8.48
CA ALA A 543 -1.36 27.24 -7.42
C ALA A 543 -0.29 26.14 -7.46
N PHE A 544 -0.01 25.59 -8.63
CA PHE A 544 1.06 24.60 -8.79
C PHE A 544 2.43 25.16 -8.38
N ALA A 545 2.78 26.36 -8.87
CA ALA A 545 4.07 26.98 -8.54
C ALA A 545 4.23 27.20 -7.02
N TYR A 546 3.18 27.66 -6.36
CA TYR A 546 3.21 27.88 -4.91
C TYR A 546 3.26 26.56 -4.13
N ALA A 547 2.48 25.57 -4.53
CA ALA A 547 2.52 24.23 -3.91
C ALA A 547 3.90 23.60 -4.04
N TYR A 548 4.52 23.66 -5.20
CA TYR A 548 5.87 23.14 -5.43
C TYR A 548 6.90 23.80 -4.51
N LYS A 549 6.88 25.14 -4.38
CA LYS A 549 7.76 25.86 -3.45
C LYS A 549 7.54 25.41 -2.00
N LYS A 550 6.29 25.21 -1.57
CA LYS A 550 5.99 24.73 -0.21
C LYS A 550 6.55 23.31 0.02
N MET A 551 6.44 22.41 -0.96
CA MET A 551 6.97 21.05 -0.86
C MET A 551 8.50 21.04 -0.76
N VAL A 552 9.18 21.78 -1.62
CA VAL A 552 10.64 21.90 -1.59
C VAL A 552 11.12 22.50 -0.26
N ALA A 553 10.42 23.53 0.25
CA ALA A 553 10.74 24.14 1.55
C ALA A 553 10.47 23.20 2.74
N ASN A 554 9.50 22.29 2.63
CA ASN A 554 9.19 21.29 3.66
C ASN A 554 10.31 20.25 3.81
N GLY A 555 10.87 19.75 2.70
CA GLY A 555 12.02 18.85 2.68
C GLY A 555 11.77 17.41 3.15
N HIS A 556 10.51 17.05 3.50
CA HIS A 556 10.11 15.70 3.96
C HIS A 556 9.19 14.98 2.97
N ILE A 557 8.96 15.57 1.80
CA ILE A 557 8.15 14.98 0.73
C ILE A 557 9.09 14.46 -0.35
N ASP A 558 9.10 13.15 -0.56
CA ASP A 558 10.04 12.48 -1.45
C ASP A 558 9.64 12.62 -2.93
N ALA A 559 8.35 12.67 -3.22
CA ALA A 559 7.82 12.83 -4.58
C ALA A 559 6.41 13.44 -4.56
N MET A 560 6.06 14.14 -5.65
CA MET A 560 4.69 14.62 -5.89
C MET A 560 4.25 14.27 -7.29
N MET A 561 3.02 13.79 -7.43
CA MET A 561 2.43 13.44 -8.73
C MET A 561 1.26 14.35 -9.00
N LEU A 562 1.43 15.23 -10.00
CA LEU A 562 0.35 16.09 -10.44
C LEU A 562 -0.69 15.25 -11.19
N SER A 563 -1.91 15.32 -10.80
CA SER A 563 -3.07 14.78 -11.48
C SER A 563 -3.63 15.89 -12.36
N ARG A 564 -3.35 15.93 -13.70
CA ARG A 564 -2.77 14.86 -14.55
C ARG A 564 -2.08 15.47 -15.76
N GLN A 565 -1.56 14.63 -16.67
CA GLN A 565 -0.95 15.11 -17.92
C GLN A 565 -2.00 15.75 -18.84
N THR A 566 -3.10 15.06 -19.15
CA THR A 566 -4.18 15.53 -20.04
C THR A 566 -5.49 15.59 -19.25
N ASP A 567 -6.28 16.65 -19.39
CA ASP A 567 -7.61 16.77 -18.80
C ASP A 567 -8.48 15.54 -19.14
N ALA A 568 -9.22 15.04 -18.15
CA ALA A 568 -10.20 13.99 -18.34
C ALA A 568 -11.60 14.59 -18.55
N ALA A 569 -12.22 14.25 -19.68
CA ALA A 569 -13.52 14.82 -20.04
C ALA A 569 -14.64 14.46 -19.07
N ASP A 570 -14.57 13.27 -18.47
CA ASP A 570 -15.50 12.75 -17.46
C ASP A 570 -15.33 13.44 -16.11
N GLU A 571 -14.11 13.73 -15.67
CA GLU A 571 -13.85 14.51 -14.44
C GLU A 571 -14.34 15.95 -14.59
N ILE A 572 -14.14 16.55 -15.74
CA ILE A 572 -14.68 17.88 -16.01
C ILE A 572 -16.21 17.86 -15.99
N ALA A 573 -16.83 16.87 -16.62
CA ALA A 573 -18.29 16.77 -16.69
C ALA A 573 -18.92 16.45 -15.33
N GLN A 574 -18.28 15.61 -14.52
CA GLN A 574 -18.82 15.13 -13.26
C GLN A 574 -18.51 16.05 -12.09
N PHE A 575 -17.29 16.61 -12.04
CA PHE A 575 -16.77 17.34 -10.88
C PHE A 575 -16.33 18.77 -11.20
N GLY A 576 -16.28 19.17 -12.47
CA GLY A 576 -15.74 20.46 -12.90
C GLY A 576 -14.22 20.56 -12.77
N LEU A 577 -13.52 19.42 -12.69
CA LEU A 577 -12.08 19.33 -12.43
C LEU A 577 -11.28 19.23 -13.73
N ALA A 578 -10.78 20.38 -14.22
CA ALA A 578 -9.87 20.45 -15.36
C ALA A 578 -8.41 20.55 -14.84
N LEU A 579 -7.83 19.41 -14.43
CA LEU A 579 -6.58 19.33 -13.68
C LEU A 579 -5.31 19.24 -14.55
N GLY A 580 -5.44 18.83 -15.84
CA GLY A 580 -4.33 18.51 -16.71
C GLY A 580 -3.37 19.67 -16.99
N LEU A 581 -2.18 19.32 -17.44
CA LEU A 581 -1.24 20.22 -18.12
C LEU A 581 -1.78 20.60 -19.50
N ASP A 582 -2.45 19.62 -20.15
CA ASP A 582 -3.11 19.77 -21.44
C ASP A 582 -4.63 19.75 -21.29
N THR A 583 -5.31 20.39 -22.24
CA THR A 583 -6.75 20.24 -22.41
C THR A 583 -7.09 18.84 -22.93
N VAL A 584 -8.38 18.43 -22.87
CA VAL A 584 -8.88 17.17 -23.51
C VAL A 584 -8.48 17.07 -24.98
N GLY A 585 -8.37 18.20 -25.69
CA GLY A 585 -7.96 18.28 -27.10
C GLY A 585 -6.43 18.25 -27.32
N GLY A 586 -5.63 18.11 -26.25
CA GLY A 586 -4.16 18.03 -26.33
C GLY A 586 -3.46 19.38 -26.49
N SER A 587 -4.15 20.51 -26.27
CA SER A 587 -3.52 21.84 -26.27
C SER A 587 -2.92 22.14 -24.91
N HIS A 588 -1.66 22.59 -24.86
CA HIS A 588 -0.98 23.00 -23.64
C HIS A 588 -1.73 24.16 -22.96
N LYS A 589 -1.94 24.01 -21.65
CA LYS A 589 -2.45 25.08 -20.79
C LYS A 589 -1.29 25.94 -20.25
N TYR A 590 -1.62 27.07 -19.60
CA TYR A 590 -0.61 27.95 -19.03
C TYR A 590 0.33 27.24 -18.04
N ILE A 591 -0.19 26.30 -17.25
CA ILE A 591 0.56 25.47 -16.29
C ILE A 591 1.66 24.64 -16.96
N TYR A 592 1.55 24.27 -18.24
CA TYR A 592 2.50 23.41 -18.94
C TYR A 592 3.95 23.92 -18.83
N ASN A 593 4.17 25.19 -19.18
CA ASN A 593 5.52 25.76 -19.09
C ASN A 593 5.95 25.99 -17.63
N VAL A 594 5.02 26.28 -16.72
CA VAL A 594 5.36 26.38 -15.30
C VAL A 594 5.83 25.03 -14.76
N TYR A 595 5.12 23.95 -15.09
CA TYR A 595 5.53 22.59 -14.72
C TYR A 595 6.89 22.23 -15.33
N LYS A 596 7.09 22.52 -16.62
CA LYS A 596 8.33 22.21 -17.34
C LYS A 596 9.55 22.83 -16.68
N TYR A 597 9.46 24.09 -16.25
CA TYR A 597 10.61 24.88 -15.80
C TYR A 597 10.72 25.08 -14.29
N ILE A 598 9.77 24.55 -13.49
CA ILE A 598 9.67 24.82 -12.05
C ILE A 598 10.92 24.44 -11.24
N ASP A 599 11.65 23.41 -11.67
CA ASP A 599 12.83 22.83 -11.03
C ASP A 599 14.14 23.09 -11.82
N THR A 600 14.13 24.09 -12.73
CA THR A 600 15.27 24.47 -13.54
C THR A 600 15.78 25.86 -13.17
N ASP A 601 16.87 26.28 -13.78
CA ASP A 601 17.43 27.65 -13.69
C ASP A 601 16.50 28.74 -14.23
N GLN A 602 15.46 28.35 -14.99
CA GLN A 602 14.44 29.24 -15.52
C GLN A 602 13.22 29.39 -14.61
N SER A 603 13.19 28.70 -13.46
CA SER A 603 12.06 28.66 -12.54
C SER A 603 11.53 30.06 -12.20
N ASP A 604 12.41 31.00 -11.86
CA ASP A 604 12.01 32.37 -11.52
C ASP A 604 11.29 33.08 -12.67
N THR A 605 11.73 32.87 -13.91
CA THR A 605 11.10 33.44 -15.09
C THR A 605 9.65 32.95 -15.27
N TYR A 606 9.45 31.64 -15.11
CA TYR A 606 8.14 31.03 -15.34
C TYR A 606 7.21 31.07 -14.13
N THR A 607 7.70 31.41 -12.95
CA THR A 607 6.88 31.51 -11.72
C THR A 607 6.66 32.95 -11.23
N ALA A 608 7.35 33.96 -11.79
CA ALA A 608 7.26 35.36 -11.34
C ALA A 608 5.83 35.91 -11.31
N PHE A 609 4.97 35.54 -12.28
CA PHE A 609 3.58 35.93 -12.35
C PHE A 609 2.77 35.48 -11.14
N ALA A 610 3.11 34.32 -10.54
CA ALA A 610 2.38 33.75 -9.42
C ALA A 610 2.42 34.64 -8.18
N LYS A 611 3.48 35.43 -8.01
CA LYS A 611 3.61 36.39 -6.90
C LYS A 611 2.49 37.42 -6.90
N ALA A 612 2.04 37.87 -8.08
CA ALA A 612 0.92 38.83 -8.18
C ALA A 612 -0.44 38.19 -7.83
N ILE A 613 -0.58 36.88 -8.07
CA ILE A 613 -1.80 36.10 -7.83
C ILE A 613 -1.88 35.62 -6.39
N VAL A 614 -0.81 35.02 -5.88
CA VAL A 614 -0.73 34.45 -4.52
C VAL A 614 -0.52 35.52 -3.46
N GLY A 615 0.14 36.64 -3.82
CA GLY A 615 0.43 37.75 -2.92
C GLY A 615 1.63 37.48 -2.01
N LYS A 616 1.55 37.99 -0.77
CA LYS A 616 2.67 37.94 0.21
C LYS A 616 3.08 36.53 0.66
N ASN A 617 2.27 35.55 0.40
CA ASN A 617 2.54 34.17 0.82
C ASN A 617 3.44 33.39 -0.17
N PHE A 618 3.72 33.97 -1.36
CA PHE A 618 4.49 33.30 -2.44
C PHE A 618 6.00 33.37 -2.19
#